data_9e88da91a9e2430735bd7dc650fac3d9
#
_entry.id   9e88da91a9e2430735bd7dc650fac3d9
#
_cell.length_a   1.000
_cell.length_b   1.000
_cell.length_c   1.000
_cell.angle_alpha   90.00
_cell.angle_beta   90.00
_cell.angle_gamma   90.00
#
_symmetry.space_group_name_H-M   'P 1'
#
loop_
_entity.id
_entity.type
_entity.pdbx_description
1 polymer ?
#
loop_
_entity_poly.entity_id
_entity_poly.type
_entity_poly.pdbx_seq_one_letter_code
_entity_poly.pdbx_strand_id
1 'polypeptide(L)' 'MQIDKQQIIQMLRDRGDHDKAQQAEQKLPDQVDHDEHQNLLEEVGISPQELIGKL' A
#
# COMPACT_ATOMS: atom_id res chain seq x y z
N MET A 1 -4.94 5.49 11.21
CA MET A 1 -5.98 5.10 10.24
C MET A 1 -5.56 3.82 9.55
N GLN A 2 -6.46 2.85 9.51
CA GLN A 2 -6.16 1.55 8.93
C GLN A 2 -6.76 1.43 7.54
N ILE A 3 -5.98 0.85 6.65
CA ILE A 3 -6.36 0.70 5.25
C ILE A 3 -6.25 -0.77 4.89
N ASP A 4 -7.24 -1.26 4.14
CA ASP A 4 -7.23 -2.65 3.68
C ASP A 4 -6.07 -2.85 2.69
N LYS A 5 -5.30 -3.91 2.90
CA LYS A 5 -4.19 -4.27 2.03
C LYS A 5 -4.62 -4.36 0.56
N GLN A 6 -5.82 -4.87 0.30
CA GLN A 6 -6.33 -5.01 -1.06
C GLN A 6 -6.48 -3.67 -1.77
N GLN A 7 -6.79 -2.63 -1.02
CA GLN A 7 -6.90 -1.29 -1.57
C GLN A 7 -5.55 -0.80 -2.09
N ILE A 8 -4.50 -1.07 -1.32
CA ILE A 8 -3.14 -0.72 -1.71
C ILE A 8 -2.70 -1.52 -2.93
N ILE A 9 -2.99 -2.81 -2.95
CA ILE A 9 -2.65 -3.68 -4.07
C ILE A 9 -3.36 -3.19 -5.34
N GLN A 10 -4.62 -2.82 -5.22
CA GLN A 10 -5.38 -2.32 -6.36
C GLN A 10 -4.76 -1.03 -6.91
N MET A 11 -4.33 -0.14 -6.03
CA MET A 11 -3.66 1.09 -6.46
C MET A 11 -2.40 0.78 -7.27
N LEU A 12 -1.61 -0.16 -6.81
CA LEU A 12 -0.38 -0.53 -7.50
C LEU A 12 -0.67 -1.15 -8.86
N ARG A 13 -1.70 -1.98 -8.95
CA ARG A 13 -2.11 -2.58 -10.23
C ARG A 13 -2.59 -1.51 -11.20
N ASP A 14 -3.36 -0.56 -10.71
CA ASP A 14 -3.87 0.53 -11.54
C ASP A 14 -2.74 1.38 -12.10
N ARG A 15 -1.62 1.47 -11.38
CA ARG A 15 -0.44 2.19 -11.83
C ARG A 15 0.44 1.37 -12.76
N GLY A 16 0.14 0.09 -12.92
CA GLY A 16 0.94 -0.82 -13.72
C GLY A 16 2.12 -1.41 -12.98
N ASP A 17 2.20 -1.23 -11.66
CA ASP A 17 3.29 -1.75 -10.84
C ASP A 17 2.97 -3.15 -10.32
N HIS A 18 2.89 -4.11 -11.23
CA HIS A 18 2.48 -5.47 -10.87
C HIS A 18 3.47 -6.16 -9.92
N ASP A 19 4.76 -5.93 -10.10
CA ASP A 19 5.78 -6.48 -9.21
C ASP A 19 5.61 -5.93 -7.80
N LYS A 20 5.37 -4.63 -7.69
CA LYS A 20 5.14 -3.99 -6.40
C LYS A 20 3.87 -4.49 -5.75
N ALA A 21 2.83 -4.74 -6.55
CA ALA A 21 1.58 -5.28 -6.03
C ALA A 21 1.80 -6.65 -5.40
N GLN A 22 2.61 -7.50 -6.03
CA GLN A 22 2.94 -8.80 -5.47
C GLN A 22 3.73 -8.68 -4.17
N GLN A 23 4.69 -7.74 -4.13
CA GLN A 23 5.46 -7.49 -2.92
C GLN A 23 4.56 -7.01 -1.79
N ALA A 24 3.62 -6.13 -2.11
CA ALA A 24 2.68 -5.64 -1.11
C ALA A 24 1.84 -6.76 -0.53
N GLU A 25 1.40 -7.68 -1.38
CA GLU A 25 0.60 -8.82 -0.93
C GLU A 25 1.35 -9.68 0.06
N GLN A 26 2.66 -9.83 -0.11
CA GLN A 26 3.48 -10.66 0.75
C GLN A 26 3.93 -9.92 2.01
N LYS A 27 4.22 -8.63 1.90
CA LYS A 27 4.83 -7.86 2.98
C LYS A 27 3.82 -7.17 3.89
N LEU A 28 2.68 -6.78 3.36
CA LEU A 28 1.71 -6.01 4.13
C LEU A 28 0.77 -6.91 4.93
N PRO A 29 0.40 -6.50 6.15
CA PRO A 29 -0.66 -7.20 6.89
C PRO A 29 -2.02 -6.90 6.26
N ASP A 30 -3.04 -7.66 6.66
CA ASP A 30 -4.40 -7.47 6.14
C ASP A 30 -4.92 -6.05 6.36
N GLN A 31 -4.59 -5.48 7.51
CA GLN A 31 -4.92 -4.10 7.83
C GLN A 31 -3.63 -3.31 7.96
N VAL A 32 -3.48 -2.30 7.13
CA VAL A 32 -2.26 -1.48 7.08
C VAL A 32 -2.52 -0.14 7.75
N ASP A 33 -1.74 0.17 8.77
CA ASP A 33 -1.81 1.47 9.43
C ASP A 33 -0.82 2.39 8.75
N HIS A 34 -1.31 3.50 8.19
CA HIS A 34 -0.45 4.39 7.41
C HIS A 34 0.61 5.08 8.28
N ASP A 35 0.41 5.14 9.60
CA ASP A 35 1.41 5.70 10.50
C ASP A 35 2.46 4.66 10.92
N GLU A 36 2.00 3.46 11.29
CA GLU A 36 2.90 2.42 11.78
C GLU A 36 3.66 1.73 10.66
N HIS A 37 3.05 1.63 9.48
CA HIS A 37 3.61 0.87 8.36
C HIS A 37 4.16 1.76 7.26
N GLN A 38 4.59 2.99 7.61
CA GLN A 38 5.17 3.92 6.63
C GLN A 38 6.33 3.30 5.86
N ASN A 39 7.21 2.58 6.57
CA ASN A 39 8.37 1.98 5.94
C ASN A 39 7.96 0.93 4.91
N LEU A 40 6.96 0.12 5.24
CA LEU A 40 6.46 -0.89 4.31
C LEU A 40 5.83 -0.26 3.08
N LEU A 41 5.08 0.81 3.28
CA LEU A 41 4.46 1.53 2.17
C LEU A 41 5.51 2.12 1.24
N GLU A 42 6.58 2.68 1.80
CA GLU A 42 7.67 3.22 1.00
C GLU A 42 8.38 2.11 0.21
N GLU A 43 8.53 0.93 0.80
CA GLU A 43 9.16 -0.21 0.11
C GLU A 43 8.36 -0.63 -1.12
N VAL A 44 7.03 -0.53 -1.05
CA VAL A 44 6.20 -0.88 -2.19
C VAL A 44 5.89 0.32 -3.09
N GLY A 45 6.54 1.45 -2.83
CA GLY A 45 6.46 2.62 -3.70
C GLY A 45 5.23 3.48 -3.50
N ILE A 46 4.59 3.39 -2.34
CA ILE A 46 3.41 4.20 -2.04
C ILE A 46 3.75 5.17 -0.91
N SER A 47 3.47 6.45 -1.14
CA SER A 47 3.58 7.48 -0.12
C SER A 47 2.34 7.44 0.76
N PRO A 48 2.50 7.53 2.11
CA PRO A 48 1.32 7.62 2.98
C PRO A 48 0.37 8.76 2.59
N GLN A 49 0.91 9.85 2.05
CA GLN A 49 0.09 10.98 1.61
C GLN A 49 -0.80 10.60 0.42
N GLU A 50 -0.34 9.72 -0.44
CA GLU A 50 -1.15 9.25 -1.56
C GLU A 50 -2.38 8.49 -1.07
N LEU A 51 -2.22 7.69 -0.02
CA LEU A 51 -3.33 6.95 0.55
C LEU A 51 -4.36 7.88 1.17
N ILE A 52 -3.88 8.88 1.91
CA ILE A 52 -4.78 9.86 2.53
C ILE A 52 -5.56 10.61 1.45
N GLY A 53 -4.89 10.98 0.38
CA GLY A 53 -5.53 11.69 -0.71
C GLY A 53 -6.58 10.88 -1.46
N LYS A 54 -6.50 9.57 -1.41
CA LYS A 54 -7.47 8.68 -2.07
C LYS A 54 -8.67 8.35 -1.20
N LEU A 55 -8.55 8.60 0.08
CA LEU A 55 -9.63 8.34 1.02
C LEU A 55 -10.52 9.56 1.14
#